data_bca9b37079e2cb118144e89ce8d14516
#
_entry.id   bca9b37079e2cb118144e89ce8d14516
#
_cell.length_a   1.000
_cell.length_b   1.000
_cell.length_c   1.000
_cell.angle_alpha   90.00
_cell.angle_beta   90.00
_cell.angle_gamma   90.00
#
_symmetry.space_group_name_H-M   'P 1'
#
loop_
_entity.id
_entity.type
_entity.pdbx_description
1 polymer ?
#
loop_
_entity_poly.entity_id
_entity_poly.type
_entity_poly.pdbx_seq_one_letter_code
_entity_poly.pdbx_strand_id
1 'polypeptide(L)'
;MSDEKDDETFSQDYKSIEQYILNGIIYKILVSGNQTQNKYSIIEITFPPGEDSEVPLHKHGNEALVMHVIEGNFSFRYGKETLEGNKDTVLRFEKDKSHSYRKIGNDQGKLLVTYTPAGLENFFRELGTSTMEEFKKSIQFDPVIVHLLESNYNWRFIFD
;
A
#
# COMPACT_ATOMS: atom_id res chain seq x y z
N MET A 1 21.91 13.48 -24.68
CA MET A 1 21.65 13.42 -24.31
C MET A 1 20.84 13.21 -23.32
N SER A 2 20.67 13.06 -22.62
CA SER A 2 20.06 12.86 -21.40
C SER A 2 19.10 13.88 -20.96
N ASP A 3 18.89 14.78 -21.75
CA ASP A 3 18.07 15.92 -21.42
C ASP A 3 16.65 15.57 -21.17
N GLU A 4 16.22 14.45 -21.69
CA GLU A 4 14.85 14.02 -21.51
C GLU A 4 14.52 13.68 -20.08
N LYS A 5 15.54 13.36 -19.30
CA LYS A 5 15.29 13.07 -17.89
C LYS A 5 15.08 14.31 -17.07
N ASP A 6 15.56 15.41 -17.57
CA ASP A 6 15.40 16.67 -16.88
C ASP A 6 13.96 17.16 -16.99
N ASP A 7 13.22 16.56 -17.92
CA ASP A 7 11.80 16.87 -18.06
C ASP A 7 10.94 16.07 -17.11
N GLU A 8 11.52 15.14 -16.35
CA GLU A 8 10.77 14.47 -15.33
C GLU A 8 10.28 15.47 -14.32
N THR A 9 8.98 15.49 -14.13
CA THR A 9 8.33 16.43 -13.25
C THR A 9 8.68 16.15 -11.81
N PHE A 10 9.28 17.09 -11.13
CA PHE A 10 9.47 16.96 -9.69
C PHE A 10 8.25 17.44 -8.90
N SER A 11 7.20 17.85 -9.57
CA SER A 11 5.92 18.15 -8.94
C SER A 11 4.79 17.57 -9.79
N GLN A 12 3.75 17.05 -9.14
CA GLN A 12 2.61 16.47 -9.82
C GLN A 12 1.32 17.02 -9.22
N ASP A 13 0.28 17.13 -10.07
CA ASP A 13 -1.04 17.47 -9.57
C ASP A 13 -1.61 16.21 -8.90
N TYR A 14 -1.96 16.33 -7.63
CA TYR A 14 -2.48 15.23 -6.83
C TYR A 14 -3.67 14.53 -7.52
N LYS A 15 -4.53 15.28 -8.19
CA LYS A 15 -5.71 14.71 -8.85
C LYS A 15 -5.37 13.88 -10.08
N SER A 16 -4.20 14.10 -10.65
CA SER A 16 -3.76 13.41 -11.87
C SER A 16 -2.89 12.19 -11.56
N ILE A 17 -2.54 11.95 -10.31
CA ILE A 17 -1.70 10.82 -9.93
C ILE A 17 -2.46 9.53 -10.11
N GLU A 18 -1.78 8.52 -10.63
CA GLU A 18 -2.36 7.19 -10.85
C GLU A 18 -2.82 6.57 -9.54
N GLN A 19 -3.95 5.91 -9.58
CA GLN A 19 -4.47 5.20 -8.41
C GLN A 19 -5.17 3.92 -8.83
N TYR A 20 -5.18 2.97 -7.92
CA TYR A 20 -5.75 1.64 -8.15
C TYR A 20 -6.56 1.22 -6.93
N ILE A 21 -7.59 0.41 -7.16
CA ILE A 21 -8.45 -0.10 -6.11
C ILE A 21 -8.24 -1.59 -6.00
N LEU A 22 -7.98 -2.06 -4.79
CA LEU A 22 -7.83 -3.47 -4.51
C LEU A 22 -8.54 -3.75 -3.18
N ASN A 23 -9.49 -4.65 -3.19
CA ASN A 23 -10.31 -4.99 -2.00
C ASN A 23 -11.00 -3.76 -1.39
N GLY A 24 -11.42 -2.82 -2.22
CA GLY A 24 -12.10 -1.62 -1.75
C GLY A 24 -11.18 -0.57 -1.16
N ILE A 25 -9.89 -0.81 -1.12
CA ILE A 25 -8.89 0.11 -0.60
C ILE A 25 -8.21 0.78 -1.78
N ILE A 26 -8.02 2.10 -1.68
CA ILE A 26 -7.48 2.90 -2.78
C ILE A 26 -5.99 3.14 -2.56
N TYR A 27 -5.18 2.76 -3.54
CA TYR A 27 -3.73 2.92 -3.50
C TYR A 27 -3.33 3.96 -4.55
N LYS A 28 -2.87 5.11 -4.09
CA LYS A 28 -2.41 6.19 -4.97
C LYS A 28 -0.90 6.23 -4.94
N ILE A 29 -0.26 6.04 -6.09
CA ILE A 29 1.19 5.98 -6.19
C ILE A 29 1.73 7.40 -6.32
N LEU A 30 2.13 8.00 -5.20
CA LEU A 30 2.61 9.37 -5.18
C LEU A 30 4.00 9.50 -5.77
N VAL A 31 4.89 8.57 -5.44
CA VAL A 31 6.25 8.53 -5.97
C VAL A 31 6.57 7.09 -6.35
N SER A 32 6.96 6.90 -7.59
CA SER A 32 7.26 5.58 -8.14
C SER A 32 8.77 5.35 -8.21
N GLY A 33 9.17 4.09 -8.24
CA GLY A 33 10.57 3.71 -8.31
C GLY A 33 11.30 4.26 -9.52
N ASN A 34 10.62 4.44 -10.65
CA ASN A 34 11.27 5.02 -11.82
C ASN A 34 11.65 6.50 -11.62
N GLN A 35 11.06 7.16 -10.63
CA GLN A 35 11.42 8.54 -10.28
C GLN A 35 12.54 8.62 -9.25
N THR A 36 12.90 7.51 -8.60
CA THR A 36 13.84 7.46 -7.49
C THR A 36 14.99 6.50 -7.76
N GLN A 37 15.17 6.03 -8.99
CA GLN A 37 16.17 5.01 -9.33
C GLN A 37 15.95 3.73 -8.49
N ASN A 38 14.71 3.41 -8.27
CA ASN A 38 14.25 2.24 -7.49
C ASN A 38 14.67 2.26 -6.02
N LYS A 39 15.04 3.41 -5.50
CA LYS A 39 15.45 3.51 -4.09
C LYS A 39 14.28 3.45 -3.14
N TYR A 40 13.16 4.05 -3.51
CA TYR A 40 11.95 4.03 -2.69
C TYR A 40 10.73 4.36 -3.53
N SER A 41 9.56 4.03 -3.00
CA SER A 41 8.27 4.48 -3.53
C SER A 41 7.43 4.98 -2.36
N ILE A 42 6.47 5.87 -2.66
CA ILE A 42 5.55 6.41 -1.67
C ILE A 42 4.14 6.20 -2.18
N ILE A 43 3.33 5.53 -1.37
CA ILE A 43 1.96 5.20 -1.72
C ILE A 43 1.02 5.72 -0.63
N GLU A 44 -0.02 6.43 -1.06
CA GLU A 44 -1.09 6.85 -0.16
C GLU A 44 -2.20 5.82 -0.23
N ILE A 45 -2.56 5.28 0.92
CA ILE A 45 -3.57 4.24 1.03
C ILE A 45 -4.80 4.84 1.70
N THR A 46 -5.92 4.86 0.98
CA THR A 46 -7.18 5.40 1.49
C THR A 46 -8.17 4.28 1.74
N PHE A 47 -8.67 4.22 2.96
CA PHE A 47 -9.74 3.31 3.36
C PHE A 47 -11.02 4.12 3.36
N PRO A 48 -11.93 3.90 2.37
CA PRO A 48 -13.15 4.70 2.30
C PRO A 48 -14.01 4.58 3.54
N PRO A 49 -14.91 5.55 3.77
CA PRO A 49 -15.88 5.46 4.88
C PRO A 49 -16.69 4.17 4.76
N GLY A 50 -17.11 3.65 5.91
CA GLY A 50 -17.90 2.43 5.96
C GLY A 50 -17.37 1.50 7.02
N GLU A 51 -17.68 0.21 6.88
CA GLU A 51 -17.26 -0.80 7.83
C GLU A 51 -15.74 -0.94 7.89
N ASP A 52 -15.27 -1.55 8.96
CA ASP A 52 -13.85 -1.85 9.13
C ASP A 52 -13.32 -2.62 7.93
N SER A 53 -12.19 -2.18 7.42
CA SER A 53 -11.48 -2.86 6.35
C SER A 53 -10.07 -3.17 6.79
N GLU A 54 -9.52 -4.25 6.26
CA GLU A 54 -8.28 -4.81 6.77
C GLU A 54 -7.34 -5.23 5.65
N VAL A 55 -6.05 -5.01 5.87
CA VAL A 55 -5.01 -5.68 5.11
C VAL A 55 -4.51 -6.81 6.02
N PRO A 56 -4.72 -8.08 5.63
CA PRO A 56 -4.44 -9.22 6.50
C PRO A 56 -2.97 -9.38 6.86
N LEU A 57 -2.71 -10.22 7.82
CA LEU A 57 -1.34 -10.49 8.26
C LEU A 57 -0.49 -11.01 7.11
N HIS A 58 0.62 -10.34 6.86
CA HIS A 58 1.51 -10.68 5.76
C HIS A 58 2.92 -10.19 6.10
N LYS A 59 3.87 -10.55 5.27
CA LYS A 59 5.22 -10.00 5.38
C LYS A 59 5.78 -9.73 3.99
N HIS A 60 6.67 -8.75 3.93
CA HIS A 60 7.37 -8.36 2.71
C HIS A 60 8.80 -8.87 2.78
N GLY A 61 9.20 -9.69 1.82
CA GLY A 61 10.58 -10.18 1.74
C GLY A 61 11.53 -9.21 1.06
N ASN A 62 11.00 -8.21 0.36
CA ASN A 62 11.83 -7.29 -0.42
C ASN A 62 11.98 -5.91 0.21
N GLU A 63 10.95 -5.40 0.91
CA GLU A 63 10.97 -4.00 1.34
C GLU A 63 10.71 -3.82 2.82
N ALA A 64 11.29 -2.76 3.36
CA ALA A 64 10.92 -2.21 4.66
C ALA A 64 9.93 -1.07 4.42
N LEU A 65 9.12 -0.75 5.42
CA LEU A 65 8.07 0.25 5.31
C LEU A 65 8.15 1.25 6.46
N VAL A 66 7.87 2.52 6.12
CA VAL A 66 7.55 3.54 7.13
C VAL A 66 6.12 3.98 6.84
N MET A 67 5.26 3.92 7.83
CA MET A 67 3.85 4.20 7.70
C MET A 67 3.45 5.35 8.60
N HIS A 68 2.80 6.37 8.03
CA HIS A 68 2.33 7.54 8.75
C HIS A 68 0.81 7.60 8.64
N VAL A 69 0.13 7.62 9.78
CA VAL A 69 -1.33 7.76 9.82
C VAL A 69 -1.66 9.22 9.54
N ILE A 70 -2.31 9.48 8.42
CA ILE A 70 -2.70 10.82 8.00
C ILE A 70 -4.09 11.17 8.51
N GLU A 71 -4.98 10.18 8.54
CA GLU A 71 -6.38 10.40 8.89
C GLU A 71 -6.97 9.11 9.44
N GLY A 72 -7.89 9.20 10.39
CA GLY A 72 -8.61 8.05 10.91
C GLY A 72 -7.89 7.31 12.02
N ASN A 73 -8.46 6.19 12.42
CA ASN A 73 -7.95 5.34 13.49
C ASN A 73 -7.69 3.94 12.96
N PHE A 74 -6.60 3.35 13.38
CA PHE A 74 -6.18 2.04 12.92
C PHE A 74 -5.72 1.17 14.07
N SER A 75 -5.87 -0.14 13.90
CA SER A 75 -5.23 -1.15 14.73
C SER A 75 -4.14 -1.79 13.90
N PHE A 76 -2.93 -1.84 14.44
CA PHE A 76 -1.77 -2.43 13.78
C PHE A 76 -1.29 -3.63 14.56
N ARG A 77 -0.89 -4.66 13.83
CA ARG A 77 -0.22 -5.81 14.42
C ARG A 77 1.17 -5.91 13.81
N TYR A 78 2.19 -6.05 14.65
CA TYR A 78 3.57 -6.21 14.24
C TYR A 78 4.18 -7.37 15.03
N GLY A 79 4.41 -8.50 14.36
CA GLY A 79 4.77 -9.72 15.05
C GLY A 79 3.64 -10.13 15.99
N LYS A 80 3.94 -10.15 17.28
CA LYS A 80 2.97 -10.50 18.30
C LYS A 80 2.38 -9.27 19.00
N GLU A 81 2.86 -8.10 18.68
CA GLU A 81 2.41 -6.87 19.32
C GLU A 81 1.25 -6.23 18.57
N THR A 82 0.34 -5.63 19.30
CA THR A 82 -0.79 -4.90 18.73
C THR A 82 -0.76 -3.47 19.27
N LEU A 83 -1.03 -2.52 18.39
CA LEU A 83 -0.97 -1.10 18.70
C LEU A 83 -2.09 -0.39 17.97
N GLU A 84 -2.74 0.55 18.64
CA GLU A 84 -3.68 1.45 17.98
C GLU A 84 -2.96 2.74 17.62
N GLY A 85 -3.28 3.29 16.45
CA GLY A 85 -2.72 4.54 15.99
C GLY A 85 -3.77 5.44 15.40
N ASN A 86 -3.65 6.73 15.69
CA ASN A 86 -4.50 7.75 15.11
C ASN A 86 -3.60 8.74 14.37
N LYS A 87 -4.20 9.86 13.96
CA LYS A 87 -3.47 10.88 13.19
C LYS A 87 -2.09 11.16 13.79
N ASP A 88 -1.08 11.19 12.91
CA ASP A 88 0.32 11.47 13.23
C ASP A 88 1.07 10.35 13.95
N THR A 89 0.47 9.17 14.09
CA THR A 89 1.22 8.00 14.52
C THR A 89 2.14 7.57 13.37
N VAL A 90 3.41 7.32 13.66
CA VAL A 90 4.39 6.84 12.68
C VAL A 90 4.90 5.48 13.13
N LEU A 91 4.85 4.51 12.21
CA LEU A 91 5.29 3.15 12.46
C LEU A 91 6.36 2.75 11.45
N ARG A 92 7.24 1.86 11.89
CA ARG A 92 8.27 1.29 11.03
C ARG A 92 8.12 -0.23 11.04
N PHE A 93 8.00 -0.82 9.86
CA PHE A 93 7.91 -2.27 9.71
C PHE A 93 9.14 -2.74 8.94
N GLU A 94 9.90 -3.64 9.55
CA GLU A 94 11.10 -4.16 8.94
C GLU A 94 10.80 -5.27 7.95
N LYS A 95 11.74 -5.48 7.03
CA LYS A 95 11.66 -6.55 6.05
C LYS A 95 11.53 -7.90 6.76
N ASP A 96 10.72 -8.79 6.20
CA ASP A 96 10.47 -10.14 6.72
C ASP A 96 9.76 -10.20 8.08
N LYS A 97 9.22 -9.10 8.55
CA LYS A 97 8.47 -9.08 9.80
C LYS A 97 6.97 -9.03 9.49
N SER A 98 6.22 -9.98 10.05
CA SER A 98 4.78 -10.05 9.80
C SER A 98 4.05 -8.86 10.40
N HIS A 99 3.09 -8.33 9.65
CA HIS A 99 2.27 -7.21 10.11
C HIS A 99 0.92 -7.20 9.41
N SER A 100 -0.02 -6.53 10.04
CA SER A 100 -1.33 -6.27 9.47
C SER A 100 -1.83 -4.93 9.97
N TYR A 101 -2.84 -4.41 9.31
CA TYR A 101 -3.48 -3.18 9.77
C TYR A 101 -4.93 -3.17 9.36
N ARG A 102 -5.74 -2.57 10.21
CA ARG A 102 -7.18 -2.51 10.05
C ARG A 102 -7.69 -1.13 10.43
N LYS A 103 -8.53 -0.56 9.59
CA LYS A 103 -9.20 0.69 9.91
C LYS A 103 -10.28 0.41 10.97
N ILE A 104 -10.38 1.27 11.96
CA ILE A 104 -11.37 1.16 13.02
C ILE A 104 -12.45 2.21 12.80
N GLY A 105 -13.71 1.79 12.91
CA GLY A 105 -14.85 2.70 12.81
C GLY A 105 -15.29 2.97 11.37
N ASN A 106 -16.26 3.87 11.25
CA ASN A 106 -16.93 4.12 9.97
C ASN A 106 -16.34 5.30 9.18
N ASP A 107 -15.46 6.08 9.77
CA ASP A 107 -14.87 7.22 9.10
C ASP A 107 -13.77 6.79 8.14
N GLN A 108 -13.47 7.66 7.18
CA GLN A 108 -12.37 7.41 6.26
C GLN A 108 -11.04 7.33 7.01
N GLY A 109 -10.18 6.44 6.56
CA GLY A 109 -8.80 6.36 7.06
C GLY A 109 -7.82 6.57 5.92
N LYS A 110 -6.64 7.08 6.25
CA LYS A 110 -5.60 7.34 5.25
C LYS A 110 -4.23 7.12 5.85
N LEU A 111 -3.42 6.35 5.14
CA LEU A 111 -2.04 6.06 5.50
C LEU A 111 -1.10 6.55 4.39
N LEU A 112 0.05 7.07 4.78
CA LEU A 112 1.12 7.38 3.84
C LEU A 112 2.25 6.41 4.10
N VAL A 113 2.62 5.63 3.10
CA VAL A 113 3.59 4.55 3.27
C VAL A 113 4.76 4.73 2.33
N THR A 114 5.97 4.69 2.90
CA THR A 114 7.21 4.70 2.12
C THR A 114 7.78 3.28 2.12
N TYR A 115 8.00 2.74 0.93
CA TYR A 115 8.59 1.41 0.73
C TYR A 115 10.03 1.56 0.27
N THR A 116 10.94 0.80 0.88
CA THR A 116 12.36 0.81 0.54
C THR A 116 12.87 -0.62 0.39
N PRO A 117 13.32 -1.05 -0.79
CA PRO A 117 13.34 -0.34 -2.08
C PRO A 117 11.97 -0.20 -2.71
N ALA A 118 11.90 0.46 -3.85
CA ALA A 118 10.69 0.55 -4.63
C ALA A 118 10.40 -0.78 -5.32
N GLY A 119 9.21 -0.91 -5.90
CA GLY A 119 8.83 -2.06 -6.72
C GLY A 119 7.43 -2.59 -6.44
N LEU A 120 6.96 -2.52 -5.20
CA LEU A 120 5.65 -3.04 -4.85
C LEU A 120 4.52 -2.31 -5.59
N GLU A 121 4.74 -1.07 -5.97
CA GLU A 121 3.73 -0.31 -6.72
C GLU A 121 3.32 -1.01 -8.02
N ASN A 122 4.20 -1.80 -8.61
CA ASN A 122 3.89 -2.52 -9.84
C ASN A 122 2.83 -3.58 -9.64
N PHE A 123 2.71 -4.11 -8.43
CA PHE A 123 1.66 -5.06 -8.09
C PHE A 123 0.28 -4.40 -8.24
N PHE A 124 0.13 -3.18 -7.75
CA PHE A 124 -1.14 -2.47 -7.85
C PHE A 124 -1.48 -2.12 -9.30
N ARG A 125 -0.47 -1.85 -10.11
CA ARG A 125 -0.67 -1.60 -11.55
C ARG A 125 -1.13 -2.85 -12.28
N GLU A 126 -0.64 -4.00 -11.89
CA GLU A 126 -1.03 -5.26 -12.54
C GLU A 126 -2.41 -5.74 -12.13
N LEU A 127 -2.74 -5.67 -10.86
CA LEU A 127 -3.91 -6.32 -10.32
C LEU A 127 -4.99 -5.39 -9.80
N GLY A 128 -4.65 -4.15 -9.52
CA GLY A 128 -5.64 -3.18 -9.09
C GLY A 128 -6.56 -2.79 -10.22
N THR A 129 -7.75 -2.33 -9.86
CA THR A 129 -8.71 -1.81 -10.82
C THR A 129 -8.77 -0.29 -10.66
N SER A 130 -9.16 0.40 -11.74
CA SER A 130 -9.20 1.85 -11.71
C SER A 130 -10.53 2.40 -11.22
N THR A 131 -11.57 1.57 -11.10
CA THR A 131 -12.90 2.00 -10.67
C THR A 131 -13.46 1.06 -9.61
N MET A 132 -14.33 1.59 -8.77
CA MET A 132 -15.01 0.81 -7.74
C MET A 132 -15.94 -0.24 -8.37
N GLU A 133 -16.46 0.04 -9.55
CA GLU A 133 -17.33 -0.90 -10.25
C GLU A 133 -16.55 -2.14 -10.71
N GLU A 134 -15.35 -1.94 -11.21
CA GLU A 134 -14.48 -3.05 -11.56
C GLU A 134 -14.10 -3.86 -10.34
N PHE A 135 -13.88 -3.18 -9.21
CA PHE A 135 -13.55 -3.84 -7.96
C PHE A 135 -14.62 -4.85 -7.55
N LYS A 136 -15.90 -4.52 -7.73
CA LYS A 136 -17.00 -5.40 -7.34
C LYS A 136 -16.97 -6.75 -8.04
N LYS A 137 -16.22 -6.86 -9.12
CA LYS A 137 -16.09 -8.09 -9.89
C LYS A 137 -14.84 -8.88 -9.49
N SER A 138 -13.95 -8.28 -8.70
CA SER A 138 -12.72 -8.96 -8.29
C SER A 138 -12.99 -9.84 -7.09
N ILE A 139 -12.22 -10.93 -6.97
CA ILE A 139 -12.32 -11.86 -5.87
C ILE A 139 -11.15 -11.62 -4.93
N GLN A 140 -11.47 -11.29 -3.69
CA GLN A 140 -10.48 -11.14 -2.64
C GLN A 140 -9.83 -12.51 -2.38
N PHE A 141 -8.51 -12.53 -2.22
CA PHE A 141 -7.74 -13.76 -1.96
C PHE A 141 -7.84 -14.82 -3.05
N ASP A 142 -8.05 -14.38 -4.30
CA ASP A 142 -7.94 -15.26 -5.44
C ASP A 142 -6.56 -15.95 -5.41
N PRO A 143 -6.50 -17.30 -5.59
CA PRO A 143 -5.21 -18.00 -5.59
C PRO A 143 -4.21 -17.47 -6.61
N VAL A 144 -4.69 -16.94 -7.73
CA VAL A 144 -3.80 -16.34 -8.74
C VAL A 144 -3.13 -15.09 -8.18
N ILE A 145 -3.89 -14.26 -7.47
CA ILE A 145 -3.35 -13.04 -6.85
C ILE A 145 -2.33 -13.41 -5.77
N VAL A 146 -2.65 -14.38 -4.92
CA VAL A 146 -1.75 -14.84 -3.87
C VAL A 146 -0.46 -15.37 -4.49
N HIS A 147 -0.58 -16.19 -5.53
CA HIS A 147 0.59 -16.75 -6.21
C HIS A 147 1.47 -15.65 -6.82
N LEU A 148 0.86 -14.66 -7.44
CA LEU A 148 1.59 -13.56 -8.05
C LEU A 148 2.34 -12.75 -7.01
N LEU A 149 1.70 -12.46 -5.88
CA LEU A 149 2.35 -11.75 -4.77
C LEU A 149 3.56 -12.51 -4.26
N GLU A 150 3.42 -13.81 -4.04
CA GLU A 150 4.51 -14.63 -3.54
C GLU A 150 5.65 -14.77 -4.55
N SER A 151 5.31 -15.00 -5.81
CA SER A 151 6.30 -15.29 -6.84
C SER A 151 7.06 -14.05 -7.32
N ASN A 152 6.35 -12.93 -7.52
CA ASN A 152 6.93 -11.75 -8.16
C ASN A 152 7.30 -10.65 -7.18
N TYR A 153 6.65 -10.59 -6.02
CA TYR A 153 6.83 -9.48 -5.07
C TYR A 153 7.34 -9.94 -3.71
N ASN A 154 7.57 -11.25 -3.55
CA ASN A 154 8.05 -11.84 -2.30
C ASN A 154 7.19 -11.42 -1.11
N TRP A 155 5.91 -11.31 -1.32
CA TRP A 155 4.91 -11.00 -0.31
C TRP A 155 4.26 -12.31 0.12
N ARG A 156 4.12 -12.54 1.41
CA ARG A 156 3.51 -13.77 1.92
C ARG A 156 2.43 -13.45 2.94
N PHE A 157 1.27 -14.06 2.75
CA PHE A 157 0.24 -14.05 3.78
C PHE A 157 0.61 -15.03 4.88
N ILE A 158 0.31 -14.68 6.11
CA ILE A 158 0.56 -15.51 7.28
C ILE A 158 -0.79 -15.97 7.80
N PHE A 159 -0.96 -17.28 7.91
CA PHE A 159 -2.16 -17.90 8.44
C PHE A 159 -1.81 -18.57 9.76
N ASP A 160 -2.32 -18.03 10.88
CA ASP A 160 -2.07 -18.60 12.22
C ASP A 160 -3.39 -18.99 12.90
#